data_a6cf0beb4cddea95783dd1d11a6f2776
#
_entry.id   a6cf0beb4cddea95783dd1d11a6f2776
#
_cell.length_a   1.000
_cell.length_b   1.000
_cell.length_c   1.000
_cell.angle_alpha   90.00
_cell.angle_beta   90.00
_cell.angle_gamma   90.00
#
_symmetry.space_group_name_H-M   'P 1'
#
loop_
_entity.id
_entity.type
_entity.pdbx_description
1 polymer ?
#
loop_
_entity_poly.entity_id
_entity_poly.type
_entity_poly.pdbx_seq_one_letter_code
_entity_poly.pdbx_strand_id
1 'polypeptide(L)'
;PFDGIVMDASNLSIREINSLFTKKELKPSELYSKVFENAANSEAALHAHLTLFEEENIKKAAESDKRFINGESTSLLDGIPIAIKDNINIKNYKTTFSSKMLSNYTSPYDATVIEKLKEQNTLFTGKTNLDEFAMGSSTENSAFGLTKNPWNTDYVPGGSSGGSAASVGARSSIAALGSDTG
;
A
#
# COMPACT_ATOMS: atom_id res chain seq x y z
N PRO A 1 29.41 17.12 -1.89
CA PRO A 1 28.46 16.95 -2.97
C PRO A 1 28.37 15.46 -3.28
N PHE A 2 27.23 14.84 -2.89
CA PHE A 2 26.95 13.45 -3.26
C PHE A 2 26.37 13.49 -4.66
N ASP A 3 27.19 13.20 -5.66
CA ASP A 3 26.76 13.04 -7.04
C ASP A 3 25.88 11.77 -7.17
N GLY A 4 24.56 11.97 -7.29
CA GLY A 4 23.74 11.40 -8.33
C GLY A 4 23.44 9.90 -8.36
N ILE A 5 23.49 9.12 -7.25
CA ILE A 5 22.66 7.91 -7.18
C ILE A 5 21.49 8.25 -6.25
N VAL A 6 20.37 8.63 -6.83
CA VAL A 6 19.09 8.66 -6.11
C VAL A 6 18.81 7.21 -5.73
N MET A 7 19.18 6.84 -4.49
CA MET A 7 18.87 5.52 -3.96
C MET A 7 17.36 5.37 -3.96
N ASP A 8 16.85 4.42 -4.76
CA ASP A 8 15.43 4.15 -4.80
C ASP A 8 15.00 3.53 -3.47
N ALA A 9 14.57 4.38 -2.54
CA ALA A 9 14.19 4.00 -1.19
C ALA A 9 13.01 3.03 -1.16
N SER A 10 12.26 2.87 -2.27
CA SER A 10 11.18 1.89 -2.38
C SER A 10 11.68 0.43 -2.39
N ASN A 11 13.00 0.22 -2.55
CA ASN A 11 13.66 -1.09 -2.49
C ASN A 11 14.19 -1.47 -1.10
N LEU A 12 14.13 -0.56 -0.13
CA LEU A 12 14.68 -0.76 1.20
C LEU A 12 13.67 -1.44 2.13
N SER A 13 14.19 -2.10 3.16
CA SER A 13 13.37 -2.61 4.25
C SER A 13 12.80 -1.46 5.11
N ILE A 14 11.71 -1.73 5.82
CA ILE A 14 11.10 -0.76 6.75
C ILE A 14 12.12 -0.21 7.76
N ARG A 15 13.04 -1.04 8.26
CA ARG A 15 14.07 -0.61 9.22
C ARG A 15 15.08 0.36 8.60
N GLU A 16 15.51 0.08 7.38
CA GLU A 16 16.43 0.96 6.64
C GLU A 16 15.75 2.30 6.34
N ILE A 17 14.51 2.29 5.87
CA ILE A 17 13.72 3.49 5.61
C ILE A 17 13.56 4.31 6.90
N ASN A 18 13.14 3.70 8.01
CA ASN A 18 12.98 4.38 9.29
C ASN A 18 14.31 4.98 9.79
N SER A 19 15.43 4.28 9.57
CA SER A 19 16.76 4.82 9.87
C SER A 19 17.09 6.08 9.06
N LEU A 20 16.73 6.10 7.76
CA LEU A 20 16.90 7.29 6.91
C LEU A 20 16.01 8.45 7.36
N PHE A 21 14.77 8.18 7.75
CA PHE A 21 13.86 9.19 8.32
C PHE A 21 14.43 9.78 9.62
N THR A 22 14.90 8.92 10.53
CA THR A 22 15.50 9.32 11.80
C THR A 22 16.77 10.17 11.61
N LYS A 23 17.58 9.83 10.62
CA LYS A 23 18.79 10.59 10.25
C LYS A 23 18.49 11.85 9.43
N LYS A 24 17.23 12.06 9.04
CA LYS A 24 16.77 13.16 8.18
C LYS A 24 17.42 13.14 6.78
N GLU A 25 17.80 11.95 6.30
CA GLU A 25 18.39 11.70 4.98
C GLU A 25 17.30 11.45 3.92
N LEU A 26 16.08 11.11 4.36
CA LEU A 26 14.88 10.92 3.55
C LEU A 26 13.66 11.44 4.35
N LYS A 27 12.65 11.97 3.65
CA LYS A 27 11.39 12.36 4.27
C LYS A 27 10.28 11.36 3.96
N PRO A 28 9.36 11.09 4.92
CA PRO A 28 8.13 10.34 4.65
C PRO A 28 7.36 10.82 3.42
N SER A 29 7.23 12.15 3.23
CA SER A 29 6.55 12.72 2.07
C SER A 29 7.24 12.43 0.74
N GLU A 30 8.56 12.41 0.69
CA GLU A 30 9.35 12.06 -0.50
C GLU A 30 9.16 10.58 -0.86
N LEU A 31 9.24 9.69 0.14
CA LEU A 31 8.99 8.26 -0.04
C LEU A 31 7.57 8.00 -0.53
N TYR A 32 6.58 8.63 0.12
CA TYR A 32 5.16 8.46 -0.27
C TYR A 32 4.93 8.88 -1.71
N SER A 33 5.44 10.04 -2.11
CA SER A 33 5.31 10.54 -3.48
C SER A 33 5.92 9.58 -4.49
N LYS A 34 7.10 9.01 -4.20
CA LYS A 34 7.75 8.03 -5.09
C LYS A 34 6.97 6.73 -5.20
N VAL A 35 6.51 6.19 -4.07
CA VAL A 35 5.69 4.96 -4.03
C VAL A 35 4.37 5.16 -4.75
N PHE A 36 3.73 6.33 -4.58
CA PHE A 36 2.48 6.67 -5.26
C PHE A 36 2.67 6.83 -6.77
N GLU A 37 3.76 7.47 -7.22
CA GLU A 37 4.13 7.55 -8.63
C GLU A 37 4.29 6.15 -9.25
N ASN A 38 4.99 5.25 -8.55
CA ASN A 38 5.15 3.86 -8.98
C ASN A 38 3.78 3.17 -9.11
N ALA A 39 2.87 3.39 -8.14
CA ALA A 39 1.52 2.84 -8.17
C ALA A 39 0.74 3.36 -9.40
N ALA A 40 0.72 4.66 -9.63
CA ALA A 40 0.01 5.26 -10.75
C ALA A 40 0.54 4.78 -12.12
N ASN A 41 1.86 4.67 -12.26
CA ASN A 41 2.52 4.25 -13.49
C ASN A 41 2.33 2.75 -13.80
N SER A 42 2.25 1.90 -12.78
CA SER A 42 2.13 0.44 -12.96
C SER A 42 0.68 -0.04 -13.04
N GLU A 43 -0.30 0.75 -12.58
CA GLU A 43 -1.68 0.29 -12.40
C GLU A 43 -2.33 -0.17 -13.70
N ALA A 44 -2.15 0.56 -14.80
CA ALA A 44 -2.71 0.22 -16.11
C ALA A 44 -2.23 -1.16 -16.64
N ALA A 45 -1.02 -1.58 -16.24
CA ALA A 45 -0.45 -2.85 -16.65
C ALA A 45 -0.75 -3.99 -15.65
N LEU A 46 -0.81 -3.69 -14.36
CA LEU A 46 -0.82 -4.70 -13.29
C LEU A 46 -2.19 -4.91 -12.65
N HIS A 47 -3.06 -3.90 -12.61
CA HIS A 47 -4.33 -3.95 -11.87
C HIS A 47 -4.16 -4.42 -10.41
N ALA A 48 -3.13 -3.89 -9.75
CA ALA A 48 -2.80 -4.25 -8.38
C ALA A 48 -3.72 -3.58 -7.36
N HIS A 49 -4.21 -2.37 -7.67
CA HIS A 49 -5.08 -1.60 -6.79
C HIS A 49 -6.49 -1.43 -7.38
N LEU A 50 -7.49 -1.41 -6.53
CA LEU A 50 -8.87 -1.02 -6.86
C LEU A 50 -9.12 0.45 -6.56
N THR A 51 -8.38 1.00 -5.61
CA THR A 51 -8.45 2.41 -5.20
C THR A 51 -7.07 2.85 -4.72
N LEU A 52 -6.62 4.02 -5.17
CA LEU A 52 -5.41 4.69 -4.66
C LEU A 52 -5.81 5.86 -3.75
N PHE A 53 -5.01 6.12 -2.71
CA PHE A 53 -5.28 7.15 -1.70
C PHE A 53 -4.22 8.25 -1.79
N GLU A 54 -4.48 9.30 -2.54
CA GLU A 54 -3.51 10.38 -2.80
C GLU A 54 -3.59 11.51 -1.78
N GLU A 55 -4.65 12.30 -1.86
CA GLU A 55 -4.73 13.60 -1.17
C GLU A 55 -4.60 13.52 0.34
N GLU A 56 -5.28 12.56 0.98
CA GLU A 56 -5.27 12.41 2.43
C GLU A 56 -3.88 12.00 2.93
N ASN A 57 -3.22 11.11 2.20
CA ASN A 57 -1.93 10.58 2.64
C ASN A 57 -0.76 11.52 2.34
N ILE A 58 -0.85 12.39 1.36
CA ILE A 58 0.12 13.50 1.18
C ILE A 58 0.14 14.40 2.43
N LYS A 59 -1.03 14.74 2.98
CA LYS A 59 -1.12 15.54 4.21
C LYS A 59 -0.54 14.79 5.41
N LYS A 60 -0.90 13.52 5.58
CA LYS A 60 -0.38 12.67 6.66
C LYS A 60 1.13 12.46 6.56
N ALA A 61 1.65 12.32 5.35
CA ALA A 61 3.10 12.22 5.12
C ALA A 61 3.83 13.48 5.56
N ALA A 62 3.29 14.66 5.26
CA ALA A 62 3.84 15.93 5.73
C ALA A 62 3.76 16.10 7.27
N GLU A 63 2.77 15.49 7.93
CA GLU A 63 2.71 15.41 9.39
C GLU A 63 3.80 14.48 9.95
N SER A 64 4.06 13.36 9.29
CA SER A 64 5.18 12.47 9.62
C SER A 64 6.53 13.17 9.46
N ASP A 65 6.72 13.97 8.40
CA ASP A 65 7.93 14.80 8.24
C ASP A 65 8.20 15.66 9.47
N LYS A 66 7.15 16.32 9.98
CA LYS A 66 7.26 17.18 11.18
C LYS A 66 7.64 16.38 12.41
N ARG A 67 7.04 15.19 12.62
CA ARG A 67 7.37 14.33 13.77
C ARG A 67 8.84 13.88 13.74
N PHE A 68 9.37 13.50 12.58
CA PHE A 68 10.79 13.14 12.45
C PHE A 68 11.72 14.35 12.64
N ILE A 69 11.36 15.52 12.10
CA ILE A 69 12.14 16.74 12.30
C ILE A 69 12.23 17.11 13.79
N ASN A 70 11.13 16.97 14.52
CA ASN A 70 11.05 17.31 15.94
C ASN A 70 11.57 16.22 16.88
N GLY A 71 11.87 15.02 16.37
CA GLY A 71 12.22 13.85 17.20
C GLY A 71 11.03 13.27 17.99
N GLU A 72 9.81 13.48 17.50
CA GLU A 72 8.55 13.05 18.12
C GLU A 72 8.05 11.70 17.57
N SER A 73 8.67 11.16 16.53
CA SER A 73 8.29 9.86 16.00
C SER A 73 8.70 8.73 16.96
N THR A 74 7.73 7.90 17.35
CA THR A 74 7.91 6.79 18.30
C THR A 74 7.67 5.43 17.67
N SER A 75 7.29 5.39 16.40
CA SER A 75 6.92 4.16 15.70
C SER A 75 7.85 3.85 14.54
N LEU A 76 8.20 2.57 14.40
CA LEU A 76 8.91 2.06 13.23
C LEU A 76 8.09 2.21 11.92
N LEU A 77 6.76 2.26 12.03
CA LEU A 77 5.84 2.34 10.90
C LEU A 77 5.38 3.78 10.58
N ASP A 78 5.81 4.79 11.36
CA ASP A 78 5.46 6.18 11.10
C ASP A 78 5.96 6.60 9.71
N GLY A 79 5.03 7.04 8.87
CA GLY A 79 5.33 7.48 7.51
C GLY A 79 5.61 6.38 6.49
N ILE A 80 5.47 5.10 6.86
CA ILE A 80 5.68 3.96 5.94
C ILE A 80 4.43 3.71 5.09
N PRO A 81 4.54 3.71 3.74
CA PRO A 81 3.42 3.42 2.85
C PRO A 81 3.11 1.91 2.79
N ILE A 82 1.89 1.53 3.17
CA ILE A 82 1.39 0.15 3.18
C ILE A 82 0.12 0.04 2.35
N ALA A 83 0.02 -0.99 1.50
CA ALA A 83 -1.20 -1.32 0.77
C ALA A 83 -2.11 -2.24 1.60
N ILE A 84 -3.43 -2.13 1.40
CA ILE A 84 -4.43 -2.83 2.20
C ILE A 84 -5.32 -3.68 1.28
N LYS A 85 -5.37 -4.99 1.48
CA LYS A 85 -6.27 -5.86 0.73
C LYS A 85 -7.72 -5.41 0.85
N ASP A 86 -8.48 -5.45 -0.25
CA ASP A 86 -9.83 -4.87 -0.29
C ASP A 86 -10.92 -5.71 0.40
N ASN A 87 -10.55 -6.70 1.18
CA ASN A 87 -11.42 -7.36 2.15
C ASN A 87 -11.22 -6.85 3.60
N ILE A 88 -10.30 -5.91 3.81
CA ILE A 88 -10.03 -5.30 5.11
C ILE A 88 -10.71 -3.93 5.16
N ASN A 89 -11.60 -3.73 6.13
CA ASN A 89 -12.37 -2.50 6.28
C ASN A 89 -11.51 -1.32 6.69
N ILE A 90 -11.62 -0.22 5.93
CA ILE A 90 -11.17 1.11 6.31
C ILE A 90 -12.40 2.02 6.37
N LYS A 91 -12.64 2.65 7.49
CA LYS A 91 -13.81 3.52 7.72
C LYS A 91 -13.89 4.61 6.64
N ASN A 92 -15.09 4.78 6.09
CA ASN A 92 -15.44 5.73 5.03
C ASN A 92 -14.85 5.39 3.65
N TYR A 93 -14.18 4.26 3.49
CA TYR A 93 -13.70 3.77 2.19
C TYR A 93 -14.48 2.55 1.72
N LYS A 94 -14.51 2.37 0.41
CA LYS A 94 -15.12 1.18 -0.20
C LYS A 94 -14.36 -0.07 0.25
N THR A 95 -15.12 -1.15 0.48
CA THR A 95 -14.59 -2.49 0.74
C THR A 95 -15.43 -3.46 -0.08
N THR A 96 -14.93 -3.79 -1.28
CA THR A 96 -15.72 -4.47 -2.29
C THR A 96 -15.54 -5.98 -2.30
N PHE A 97 -14.49 -6.51 -1.66
CA PHE A 97 -14.08 -7.91 -1.77
C PHE A 97 -13.87 -8.35 -3.22
N SER A 98 -13.49 -7.42 -4.10
CA SER A 98 -13.40 -7.61 -5.55
C SER A 98 -14.69 -8.14 -6.19
N SER A 99 -15.86 -7.85 -5.60
CA SER A 99 -17.19 -8.25 -6.07
C SER A 99 -18.03 -7.05 -6.48
N LYS A 100 -18.74 -7.17 -7.60
CA LYS A 100 -19.75 -6.16 -8.00
C LYS A 100 -20.92 -6.07 -7.02
N MET A 101 -21.20 -7.13 -6.27
CA MET A 101 -22.26 -7.13 -5.24
C MET A 101 -22.01 -6.07 -4.16
N LEU A 102 -20.73 -5.82 -3.84
CA LEU A 102 -20.31 -4.85 -2.81
C LEU A 102 -19.70 -3.58 -3.39
N SER A 103 -19.82 -3.33 -4.69
CA SER A 103 -19.21 -2.18 -5.37
C SER A 103 -19.58 -0.82 -4.77
N ASN A 104 -20.71 -0.72 -4.09
CA ASN A 104 -21.22 0.47 -3.42
C ASN A 104 -21.10 0.41 -1.89
N TYR A 105 -20.58 -0.67 -1.34
CA TYR A 105 -20.42 -0.78 0.11
C TYR A 105 -19.25 0.08 0.60
N THR A 106 -19.58 1.00 1.51
CA THR A 106 -18.61 1.83 2.22
C THR A 106 -18.59 1.40 3.68
N SER A 107 -17.41 1.09 4.20
CA SER A 107 -17.28 0.59 5.57
C SER A 107 -17.59 1.68 6.60
N PRO A 108 -18.48 1.42 7.59
CA PRO A 108 -18.77 2.35 8.68
C PRO A 108 -17.72 2.30 9.80
N TYR A 109 -16.78 1.37 9.78
CA TYR A 109 -15.77 1.16 10.82
C TYR A 109 -14.42 0.73 10.24
N ASP A 110 -13.37 0.88 11.02
CA ASP A 110 -12.04 0.32 10.75
C ASP A 110 -11.95 -1.12 11.27
N ALA A 111 -11.30 -2.00 10.54
CA ALA A 111 -10.84 -3.27 11.09
C ALA A 111 -9.79 -3.03 12.18
N THR A 112 -9.70 -3.89 13.19
CA THR A 112 -8.75 -3.74 14.30
C THR A 112 -7.30 -3.56 13.84
N VAL A 113 -6.90 -4.24 12.76
CA VAL A 113 -5.55 -4.08 12.19
C VAL A 113 -5.35 -2.68 11.62
N ILE A 114 -6.38 -2.06 11.06
CA ILE A 114 -6.33 -0.69 10.53
C ILE A 114 -6.23 0.33 11.67
N GLU A 115 -7.00 0.13 12.76
CA GLU A 115 -6.88 0.97 13.97
C GLU A 115 -5.44 0.96 14.50
N LYS A 116 -4.85 -0.23 14.64
CA LYS A 116 -3.47 -0.39 15.09
C LYS A 116 -2.44 0.26 14.16
N LEU A 117 -2.62 0.17 12.85
CA LEU A 117 -1.73 0.82 11.89
C LEU A 117 -1.87 2.35 11.92
N LYS A 118 -3.09 2.87 12.09
CA LYS A 118 -3.33 4.31 12.27
C LYS A 118 -2.67 4.86 13.52
N GLU A 119 -2.72 4.12 14.64
CA GLU A 119 -2.02 4.46 15.89
C GLU A 119 -0.50 4.55 15.71
N GLN A 120 0.05 3.83 14.73
CA GLN A 120 1.47 3.87 14.37
C GLN A 120 1.80 4.95 13.32
N ASN A 121 0.84 5.80 12.94
CA ASN A 121 0.97 6.80 11.88
C ASN A 121 1.39 6.24 10.51
N THR A 122 0.98 5.01 10.21
CA THR A 122 1.22 4.35 8.93
C THR A 122 0.45 5.05 7.81
N LEU A 123 1.04 5.17 6.64
CA LEU A 123 0.39 5.71 5.44
C LEU A 123 -0.20 4.55 4.61
N PHE A 124 -1.37 4.77 4.01
CA PHE A 124 -1.98 3.75 3.16
C PHE A 124 -1.89 4.15 1.70
N THR A 125 -1.31 3.28 0.85
CA THR A 125 -1.21 3.57 -0.59
C THR A 125 -2.55 3.38 -1.30
N GLY A 126 -3.36 2.41 -0.87
CA GLY A 126 -4.65 2.12 -1.48
C GLY A 126 -5.23 0.78 -1.05
N LYS A 127 -6.35 0.41 -1.71
CA LYS A 127 -7.01 -0.88 -1.56
C LYS A 127 -6.59 -1.79 -2.71
N THR A 128 -6.06 -2.98 -2.40
CA THR A 128 -5.52 -3.90 -3.41
C THR A 128 -6.52 -4.95 -3.85
N ASN A 129 -6.38 -5.36 -5.11
CA ASN A 129 -7.21 -6.36 -5.76
C ASN A 129 -7.01 -7.77 -5.16
N LEU A 130 -8.00 -8.63 -5.31
CA LEU A 130 -8.01 -9.99 -4.76
C LEU A 130 -8.93 -10.90 -5.60
N ASP A 131 -8.87 -12.20 -5.42
CA ASP A 131 -9.92 -13.08 -5.89
C ASP A 131 -11.24 -12.76 -5.17
N GLU A 132 -12.36 -12.79 -5.90
CA GLU A 132 -13.67 -12.41 -5.38
C GLU A 132 -13.99 -13.14 -4.07
N PHE A 133 -14.37 -12.39 -3.02
CA PHE A 133 -14.60 -12.86 -1.64
C PHE A 133 -13.40 -13.61 -1.01
N ALA A 134 -12.19 -13.37 -1.50
CA ALA A 134 -10.97 -14.07 -1.10
C ALA A 134 -10.99 -15.59 -1.38
N MET A 135 -11.81 -16.01 -2.33
CA MET A 135 -11.98 -17.39 -2.76
C MET A 135 -11.21 -17.63 -4.06
N GLY A 136 -9.94 -17.94 -3.95
CA GLY A 136 -9.07 -18.22 -5.09
C GLY A 136 -7.60 -18.19 -4.74
N SER A 137 -6.75 -18.51 -5.72
CA SER A 137 -5.30 -18.63 -5.53
C SER A 137 -4.47 -17.93 -6.62
N SER A 138 -5.10 -17.15 -7.50
CA SER A 138 -4.44 -16.54 -8.67
C SER A 138 -4.74 -15.06 -8.88
N THR A 139 -5.80 -14.54 -8.27
CA THR A 139 -6.35 -13.18 -8.47
C THR A 139 -6.87 -12.96 -9.89
N GLU A 140 -7.33 -14.05 -10.54
CA GLU A 140 -8.00 -14.02 -11.84
C GLU A 140 -9.52 -13.82 -11.71
N ASN A 141 -10.09 -14.14 -10.54
CA ASN A 141 -11.53 -14.11 -10.28
C ASN A 141 -12.07 -12.76 -9.79
N SER A 142 -11.30 -11.68 -9.92
CA SER A 142 -11.78 -10.35 -9.55
C SER A 142 -12.84 -9.85 -10.54
N ALA A 143 -13.93 -9.28 -10.02
CA ALA A 143 -14.95 -8.63 -10.83
C ALA A 143 -14.50 -7.28 -11.47
N PHE A 144 -13.33 -6.78 -11.09
CA PHE A 144 -12.77 -5.50 -11.55
C PHE A 144 -11.57 -5.69 -12.49
N GLY A 145 -11.26 -6.92 -12.87
CA GLY A 145 -10.13 -7.26 -13.72
C GLY A 145 -9.07 -8.09 -13.01
N LEU A 146 -8.31 -8.85 -13.77
CA LEU A 146 -7.26 -9.71 -13.24
C LEU A 146 -6.01 -8.91 -12.89
N THR A 147 -5.36 -9.30 -11.80
CA THR A 147 -4.04 -8.75 -11.42
C THR A 147 -2.93 -9.55 -12.10
N LYS A 148 -1.90 -8.85 -12.57
CA LYS A 148 -0.74 -9.45 -13.23
C LYS A 148 0.49 -9.45 -12.34
N ASN A 149 1.41 -10.39 -12.62
CA ASN A 149 2.68 -10.47 -11.92
C ASN A 149 3.64 -9.39 -12.43
N PRO A 150 4.18 -8.51 -11.57
CA PRO A 150 5.06 -7.44 -12.00
C PRO A 150 6.40 -7.90 -12.56
N TRP A 151 6.85 -9.13 -12.27
CA TRP A 151 8.07 -9.71 -12.83
C TRP A 151 7.88 -10.22 -14.26
N ASN A 152 6.68 -10.69 -14.59
CA ASN A 152 6.29 -11.07 -15.92
C ASN A 152 4.76 -11.04 -16.04
N THR A 153 4.23 -10.13 -16.83
CA THR A 153 2.79 -9.88 -16.96
C THR A 153 2.00 -10.99 -17.69
N ASP A 154 2.68 -12.01 -18.19
CA ASP A 154 2.04 -13.20 -18.73
C ASP A 154 1.65 -14.21 -17.63
N TYR A 155 2.08 -13.97 -16.40
CA TYR A 155 1.81 -14.83 -15.25
C TYR A 155 0.93 -14.14 -14.21
N VAL A 156 0.30 -14.96 -13.37
CA VAL A 156 -0.46 -14.51 -12.21
C VAL A 156 0.47 -14.19 -11.02
N PRO A 157 0.08 -13.29 -10.14
CA PRO A 157 0.86 -12.95 -8.93
C PRO A 157 0.66 -13.93 -7.78
N GLY A 158 -0.24 -14.92 -7.95
CA GLY A 158 -0.80 -15.70 -6.86
C GLY A 158 -2.07 -15.05 -6.29
N GLY A 159 -2.67 -15.65 -5.29
CA GLY A 159 -3.93 -15.22 -4.67
C GLY A 159 -4.23 -15.97 -3.37
N SER A 160 -5.29 -15.58 -2.71
CA SER A 160 -6.28 -14.57 -3.06
C SER A 160 -5.76 -13.12 -2.92
N SER A 161 -4.59 -12.86 -2.30
CA SER A 161 -4.00 -11.54 -2.04
C SER A 161 -3.06 -11.07 -3.17
N GLY A 162 -3.38 -11.36 -4.45
CA GLY A 162 -2.46 -11.08 -5.56
C GLY A 162 -2.17 -9.60 -5.78
N GLY A 163 -3.15 -8.71 -5.58
CA GLY A 163 -2.92 -7.28 -5.64
C GLY A 163 -1.95 -6.79 -4.57
N SER A 164 -2.03 -7.34 -3.35
CA SER A 164 -1.08 -7.04 -2.27
C SER A 164 0.34 -7.49 -2.63
N ALA A 165 0.49 -8.70 -3.17
CA ALA A 165 1.78 -9.21 -3.63
C ALA A 165 2.34 -8.39 -4.80
N ALA A 166 1.49 -8.08 -5.80
CA ALA A 166 1.88 -7.30 -6.97
C ALA A 166 2.28 -5.86 -6.59
N SER A 167 1.59 -5.22 -5.65
CA SER A 167 1.92 -3.87 -5.21
C SER A 167 3.31 -3.78 -4.58
N VAL A 168 3.69 -4.75 -3.77
CA VAL A 168 5.05 -4.81 -3.20
C VAL A 168 6.09 -5.14 -4.27
N GLY A 169 5.80 -6.11 -5.14
CA GLY A 169 6.70 -6.48 -6.24
C GLY A 169 6.96 -5.34 -7.23
N ALA A 170 5.96 -4.48 -7.47
CA ALA A 170 6.05 -3.30 -8.32
C ALA A 170 6.60 -2.06 -7.61
N ARG A 171 6.97 -2.14 -6.33
CA ARG A 171 7.40 -0.97 -5.52
C ARG A 171 6.34 0.12 -5.40
N SER A 172 5.09 -0.23 -5.57
CA SER A 172 3.93 0.66 -5.37
C SER A 172 3.39 0.65 -3.93
N SER A 173 4.06 -0.09 -3.05
CA SER A 173 3.96 -0.05 -1.59
C SER A 173 5.23 -0.68 -0.99
N ILE A 174 5.58 -0.29 0.25
CA ILE A 174 6.73 -0.87 0.96
C ILE A 174 6.37 -2.22 1.57
N ALA A 175 5.15 -2.33 2.02
CA ALA A 175 4.55 -3.57 2.52
C ALA A 175 3.07 -3.60 2.15
N ALA A 176 2.42 -4.74 2.33
CA ALA A 176 0.99 -4.86 2.10
C ALA A 176 0.35 -5.83 3.10
N LEU A 177 -0.89 -5.56 3.48
CA LEU A 177 -1.71 -6.53 4.18
C LEU A 177 -2.43 -7.42 3.18
N GLY A 178 -2.33 -8.71 3.40
CA GLY A 178 -3.13 -9.77 2.80
C GLY A 178 -4.01 -10.44 3.83
N SER A 179 -4.67 -11.53 3.42
CA SER A 179 -5.41 -12.43 4.31
C SER A 179 -5.24 -13.86 3.85
N ASP A 180 -5.31 -14.79 4.78
CA ASP A 180 -5.26 -16.22 4.54
C ASP A 180 -6.29 -16.93 5.42
N THR A 181 -6.88 -18.00 4.90
CA THR A 181 -7.90 -18.80 5.58
C THR A 181 -7.55 -20.30 5.60
N GLY A 182 -6.39 -20.65 5.02
CA GLY A 182 -5.92 -22.03 4.90
C GLY A 182 -4.78 -22.40 5.80
#